data_8afad12f2a15011d350ecad38b476308
#
_entry.id   8afad12f2a15011d350ecad38b476308
#
_cell.length_a   1.000
_cell.length_b   1.000
_cell.length_c   1.000
_cell.angle_alpha   90.00
_cell.angle_beta   90.00
_cell.angle_gamma   90.00
#
_symmetry.space_group_name_H-M   'P 1'
#
loop_
_entity.id
_entity.type
_entity.pdbx_description
1 polymer ?
#
loop_
_entity_poly.entity_id
_entity_poly.type
_entity_poly.pdbx_seq_one_letter_code
_entity_poly.pdbx_strand_id
1 'polypeptide(L)'
;MAFPCYEDYRSAPLTIVRMLPMSDAHNVLITEFYTAFQHLDAEAMAACYTDDVVFSDPAFGELRGRDAGDMWRMLTTRAKDFSLVFDHVRSDDTTGSAHWVATYLFSATGNTVVNDIGARFVFRDGKICEHHDHFDLWRWSRQALGTKGLLLGWTPLVRNAVRAQALKGLKAFQAGR
;
A
#
# COMPACT_ATOMS: atom_id res chain seq x y z
N MET A 1 58.45 -40.16 26.16
CA MET A 1 57.02 -40.32 25.87
C MET A 1 56.35 -38.97 26.12
N ALA A 2 56.07 -38.26 25.05
CA ALA A 2 55.40 -36.94 25.10
C ALA A 2 53.92 -37.14 24.82
N PHE A 3 53.07 -36.59 25.70
CA PHE A 3 51.64 -36.50 25.50
C PHE A 3 51.31 -35.26 24.66
N PRO A 4 50.41 -35.38 23.67
CA PRO A 4 50.07 -34.27 22.81
C PRO A 4 49.09 -33.31 23.49
N CYS A 5 49.20 -32.03 23.08
CA CYS A 5 48.48 -30.87 23.49
C CYS A 5 46.94 -30.99 23.33
N TYR A 6 46.25 -30.47 24.33
CA TYR A 6 44.83 -30.23 24.34
C TYR A 6 44.52 -29.00 23.44
N GLU A 7 43.85 -29.21 22.32
CA GLU A 7 43.42 -28.14 21.42
C GLU A 7 42.26 -27.34 22.07
N ASP A 8 42.53 -26.06 22.15
CA ASP A 8 41.66 -25.01 22.65
C ASP A 8 40.42 -24.84 21.72
N TYR A 9 39.25 -25.33 22.16
CA TYR A 9 37.99 -25.08 21.52
C TYR A 9 37.58 -23.62 21.80
N ARG A 10 38.06 -22.71 20.91
CA ARG A 10 37.58 -21.31 20.94
C ARG A 10 36.13 -21.32 20.52
N SER A 11 35.25 -21.08 21.48
CA SER A 11 33.83 -20.81 21.28
C SER A 11 33.66 -19.63 20.32
N ALA A 12 33.04 -19.90 19.16
CA ALA A 12 32.56 -18.86 18.26
C ALA A 12 31.58 -17.96 18.99
N PRO A 13 31.64 -16.64 18.81
CA PRO A 13 30.69 -15.74 19.46
C PRO A 13 29.29 -16.04 18.94
N LEU A 14 28.38 -16.35 19.84
CA LEU A 14 26.95 -16.41 19.56
C LEU A 14 26.52 -15.03 19.08
N THR A 15 26.32 -14.89 17.78
CA THR A 15 25.69 -13.68 17.21
C THR A 15 24.25 -13.63 17.72
N ILE A 16 24.02 -12.78 18.74
CA ILE A 16 22.68 -12.49 19.22
C ILE A 16 21.98 -11.75 18.07
N VAL A 17 21.17 -12.46 17.29
CA VAL A 17 20.24 -11.82 16.38
C VAL A 17 19.22 -11.08 17.24
N ARG A 18 19.39 -9.77 17.35
CA ARG A 18 18.47 -8.90 18.08
C ARG A 18 17.16 -8.88 17.27
N MET A 19 16.18 -9.66 17.70
CA MET A 19 14.84 -9.56 17.15
C MET A 19 14.30 -8.16 17.45
N LEU A 20 13.89 -7.44 16.41
CA LEU A 20 13.21 -6.16 16.56
C LEU A 20 11.88 -6.40 17.30
N PRO A 21 11.42 -5.45 18.13
CA PRO A 21 10.05 -5.46 18.62
C PRO A 21 9.06 -5.56 17.44
N MET A 22 7.94 -6.23 17.62
CA MET A 22 6.94 -6.40 16.54
C MET A 22 6.47 -5.06 15.98
N SER A 23 6.27 -4.05 16.82
CA SER A 23 5.95 -2.68 16.41
C SER A 23 7.01 -2.07 15.48
N ASP A 24 8.28 -2.29 15.74
CA ASP A 24 9.37 -1.78 14.89
C ASP A 24 9.37 -2.54 13.54
N ALA A 25 9.12 -3.84 13.55
CA ALA A 25 9.02 -4.64 12.33
C ALA A 25 7.83 -4.20 11.46
N HIS A 26 6.70 -3.88 12.07
CA HIS A 26 5.52 -3.38 11.35
C HIS A 26 5.73 -1.95 10.81
N ASN A 27 6.44 -1.07 11.52
CA ASN A 27 6.84 0.23 11.00
C ASN A 27 7.76 0.08 9.76
N VAL A 28 8.69 -0.87 9.80
CA VAL A 28 9.55 -1.20 8.64
C VAL A 28 8.69 -1.69 7.48
N LEU A 29 7.78 -2.62 7.71
CA LEU A 29 6.89 -3.17 6.68
C LEU A 29 6.03 -2.09 5.98
N ILE A 30 5.43 -1.16 6.76
CA ILE A 30 4.68 -0.03 6.19
C ILE A 30 5.61 0.86 5.36
N THR A 31 6.82 1.13 5.86
CA THR A 31 7.82 1.94 5.15
C THR A 31 8.26 1.29 3.86
N GLU A 32 8.50 -0.02 3.85
CA GLU A 32 8.83 -0.80 2.66
C GLU A 32 7.69 -0.74 1.63
N PHE A 33 6.43 -0.89 2.08
CA PHE A 33 5.26 -0.80 1.21
C PHE A 33 5.18 0.55 0.47
N TYR A 34 5.32 1.68 1.18
CA TYR A 34 5.25 2.99 0.54
C TYR A 34 6.52 3.34 -0.24
N THR A 35 7.68 2.85 0.18
CA THR A 35 8.92 2.99 -0.60
C THR A 35 8.81 2.24 -1.92
N ALA A 36 8.27 1.02 -1.93
CA ALA A 36 7.97 0.28 -3.15
C ALA A 36 6.99 1.06 -4.04
N PHE A 37 5.96 1.67 -3.45
CA PHE A 37 5.00 2.49 -4.21
C PHE A 37 5.65 3.75 -4.82
N GLN A 38 6.57 4.42 -4.12
CA GLN A 38 7.35 5.53 -4.69
C GLN A 38 8.11 5.13 -5.96
N HIS A 39 8.58 3.87 -6.02
CA HIS A 39 9.29 3.31 -7.17
C HIS A 39 8.36 2.59 -8.17
N LEU A 40 7.04 2.62 -7.96
CA LEU A 40 6.03 1.92 -8.76
C LEU A 40 6.25 0.40 -8.83
N ASP A 41 6.88 -0.17 -7.79
CA ASP A 41 7.12 -1.62 -7.66
C ASP A 41 5.92 -2.32 -7.01
N ALA A 42 4.94 -2.66 -7.84
CA ALA A 42 3.72 -3.33 -7.37
C ALA A 42 3.98 -4.74 -6.82
N GLU A 43 5.04 -5.42 -7.25
CA GLU A 43 5.34 -6.77 -6.74
C GLU A 43 5.90 -6.70 -5.32
N ALA A 44 6.78 -5.74 -5.05
CA ALA A 44 7.26 -5.48 -3.69
C ALA A 44 6.10 -5.04 -2.77
N MET A 45 5.17 -4.18 -3.26
CA MET A 45 3.96 -3.82 -2.51
C MET A 45 3.10 -5.05 -2.20
N ALA A 46 2.83 -5.91 -3.19
CA ALA A 46 2.03 -7.11 -3.01
C ALA A 46 2.69 -8.14 -2.07
N ALA A 47 4.03 -8.20 -2.03
CA ALA A 47 4.77 -9.07 -1.12
C ALA A 47 4.58 -8.70 0.37
N CYS A 48 4.22 -7.45 0.67
CA CYS A 48 3.89 -7.00 2.02
C CYS A 48 2.55 -7.54 2.53
N TYR A 49 1.67 -8.02 1.64
CA TYR A 49 0.34 -8.50 1.96
C TYR A 49 0.29 -10.00 2.26
N THR A 50 -0.71 -10.41 3.05
CA THR A 50 -1.14 -11.83 3.11
C THR A 50 -1.91 -12.18 1.83
N ASP A 51 -1.96 -13.48 1.49
CA ASP A 51 -2.67 -13.95 0.28
C ASP A 51 -4.19 -13.64 0.31
N ASP A 52 -4.76 -13.51 1.50
CA ASP A 52 -6.18 -13.22 1.74
C ASP A 52 -6.44 -11.78 2.19
N VAL A 53 -5.50 -10.85 1.95
CA VAL A 53 -5.62 -9.44 2.37
C VAL A 53 -6.98 -8.85 2.02
N VAL A 54 -7.48 -8.01 2.91
CA VAL A 54 -8.66 -7.15 2.67
C VAL A 54 -8.18 -5.71 2.49
N PHE A 55 -8.35 -5.17 1.29
CA PHE A 55 -8.11 -3.76 1.00
C PHE A 55 -9.42 -3.02 0.84
N SER A 56 -9.49 -1.77 1.28
CA SER A 56 -10.63 -0.92 0.96
C SER A 56 -10.26 0.56 0.83
N ASP A 57 -10.92 1.24 -0.09
CA ASP A 57 -10.86 2.69 -0.26
C ASP A 57 -12.19 3.27 -0.78
N PRO A 58 -12.37 4.60 -0.81
CA PRO A 58 -13.57 5.24 -1.32
C PRO A 58 -13.83 5.01 -2.83
N ALA A 59 -12.78 4.76 -3.64
CA ALA A 59 -12.88 4.64 -5.09
C ALA A 59 -13.18 3.19 -5.55
N PHE A 60 -12.44 2.20 -5.04
CA PHE A 60 -12.64 0.78 -5.40
C PHE A 60 -13.67 0.09 -4.51
N GLY A 61 -13.84 0.55 -3.27
CA GLY A 61 -14.53 -0.21 -2.24
C GLY A 61 -13.65 -1.33 -1.70
N GLU A 62 -14.24 -2.45 -1.32
CA GLU A 62 -13.50 -3.60 -0.79
C GLU A 62 -12.98 -4.49 -1.92
N LEU A 63 -11.70 -4.83 -1.84
CA LEU A 63 -11.00 -5.80 -2.67
C LEU A 63 -10.34 -6.85 -1.78
N ARG A 64 -10.23 -8.10 -2.24
CA ARG A 64 -9.66 -9.20 -1.46
C ARG A 64 -8.55 -9.92 -2.22
N GLY A 65 -7.55 -10.35 -1.47
CA GLY A 65 -6.46 -11.20 -1.95
C GLY A 65 -5.84 -10.67 -3.25
N ARG A 66 -5.88 -11.50 -4.29
CA ARG A 66 -5.31 -11.18 -5.59
C ARG A 66 -5.82 -9.86 -6.19
N ASP A 67 -7.10 -9.52 -5.98
CA ASP A 67 -7.68 -8.29 -6.56
C ASP A 67 -7.03 -7.03 -5.99
N ALA A 68 -6.64 -7.03 -4.70
CA ALA A 68 -5.89 -5.94 -4.08
C ALA A 68 -4.49 -5.78 -4.71
N GLY A 69 -3.77 -6.88 -4.90
CA GLY A 69 -2.47 -6.86 -5.59
C GLY A 69 -2.57 -6.42 -7.05
N ASP A 70 -3.58 -6.92 -7.79
CA ASP A 70 -3.80 -6.53 -9.18
C ASP A 70 -4.23 -5.06 -9.33
N MET A 71 -4.94 -4.50 -8.33
CA MET A 71 -5.23 -3.07 -8.27
C MET A 71 -3.91 -2.25 -8.22
N TRP A 72 -2.98 -2.59 -7.33
CA TRP A 72 -1.68 -1.90 -7.26
C TRP A 72 -0.89 -2.06 -8.56
N ARG A 73 -0.86 -3.25 -9.15
CA ARG A 73 -0.22 -3.48 -10.46
C ARG A 73 -0.82 -2.61 -11.56
N MET A 74 -2.14 -2.50 -11.59
CA MET A 74 -2.83 -1.64 -12.54
C MET A 74 -2.50 -0.17 -12.31
N LEU A 75 -2.52 0.31 -11.08
CA LEU A 75 -2.27 1.71 -10.75
C LEU A 75 -0.83 2.10 -11.06
N THR A 76 0.15 1.29 -10.67
CA THR A 76 1.57 1.54 -10.95
C THR A 76 1.88 1.52 -12.45
N THR A 77 1.33 0.56 -13.20
CA THR A 77 1.50 0.47 -14.65
C THR A 77 0.90 1.68 -15.40
N ARG A 78 -0.19 2.25 -14.88
CA ARG A 78 -0.88 3.39 -15.50
C ARG A 78 -0.45 4.74 -14.97
N ALA A 79 0.40 4.77 -13.95
CA ALA A 79 0.87 6.00 -13.33
C ALA A 79 1.56 6.92 -14.34
N LYS A 80 1.19 8.21 -14.32
CA LYS A 80 1.80 9.27 -15.12
C LYS A 80 2.03 10.47 -14.24
N ASP A 81 3.21 11.10 -14.38
CA ASP A 81 3.62 12.26 -13.57
C ASP A 81 3.39 12.00 -12.06
N PHE A 82 3.79 10.79 -11.64
CA PHE A 82 3.53 10.28 -10.30
C PHE A 82 4.60 10.72 -9.33
N SER A 83 4.17 11.20 -8.19
CA SER A 83 5.02 11.35 -7.00
C SER A 83 4.23 10.98 -5.75
N LEU A 84 4.93 10.45 -4.75
CA LEU A 84 4.35 10.06 -3.48
C LEU A 84 5.27 10.49 -2.34
N VAL A 85 4.68 11.08 -1.31
CA VAL A 85 5.31 11.31 -0.01
C VAL A 85 4.47 10.64 1.06
N PHE A 86 5.11 10.11 2.10
CA PHE A 86 4.42 9.52 3.23
C PHE A 86 5.12 9.88 4.55
N ASP A 87 4.34 9.93 5.62
CA ASP A 87 4.79 10.26 6.96
C ASP A 87 3.86 9.62 8.02
N HIS A 88 4.07 9.97 9.30
CA HIS A 88 3.26 9.52 10.42
C HIS A 88 3.09 8.00 10.50
N VAL A 89 4.11 7.24 10.04
CA VAL A 89 4.13 5.78 10.18
C VAL A 89 4.18 5.41 11.65
N ARG A 90 3.19 4.66 12.11
CA ARG A 90 3.06 4.18 13.49
C ARG A 90 2.45 2.80 13.48
N SER A 91 2.92 1.94 14.37
CA SER A 91 2.32 0.63 14.60
C SER A 91 2.47 0.17 16.05
N ASP A 92 1.61 -0.75 16.42
CA ASP A 92 1.75 -1.63 17.57
C ASP A 92 1.90 -3.09 17.08
N ASP A 93 1.70 -4.05 17.98
CA ASP A 93 1.85 -5.48 17.66
C ASP A 93 0.80 -6.01 16.69
N THR A 94 -0.32 -5.32 16.51
CA THR A 94 -1.48 -5.80 15.75
C THR A 94 -1.98 -4.83 14.69
N THR A 95 -1.80 -3.53 14.93
CA THR A 95 -2.35 -2.48 14.06
C THR A 95 -1.31 -1.43 13.68
N GLY A 96 -1.56 -0.71 12.60
CA GLY A 96 -0.71 0.38 12.17
C GLY A 96 -1.49 1.46 11.43
N SER A 97 -0.80 2.59 11.24
CA SER A 97 -1.30 3.72 10.45
C SER A 97 -0.18 4.44 9.74
N ALA A 98 -0.53 5.10 8.66
CA ALA A 98 0.33 6.04 7.96
C ALA A 98 -0.52 7.14 7.33
N HIS A 99 0.15 8.23 6.97
CA HIS A 99 -0.42 9.27 6.12
C HIS A 99 0.42 9.34 4.84
N TRP A 100 -0.24 9.52 3.70
CA TRP A 100 0.44 9.64 2.42
C TRP A 100 -0.27 10.56 1.44
N VAL A 101 0.49 11.20 0.60
CA VAL A 101 -0.03 12.10 -0.44
C VAL A 101 0.54 11.68 -1.78
N ALA A 102 -0.35 11.34 -2.71
CA ALA A 102 0.00 11.05 -4.09
C ALA A 102 -0.38 12.20 -5.01
N THR A 103 0.55 12.62 -5.86
CA THR A 103 0.30 13.55 -6.97
C THR A 103 0.44 12.79 -8.27
N TYR A 104 -0.54 12.87 -9.15
CA TYR A 104 -0.53 12.16 -10.43
C TYR A 104 -1.47 12.78 -11.46
N LEU A 105 -1.22 12.47 -12.73
CA LEU A 105 -2.11 12.82 -13.82
C LEU A 105 -3.27 11.81 -13.93
N PHE A 106 -4.51 12.27 -13.75
CA PHE A 106 -5.68 11.43 -13.94
C PHE A 106 -5.95 11.23 -15.43
N SER A 107 -5.63 10.06 -15.95
CA SER A 107 -5.57 9.78 -17.39
C SER A 107 -6.90 9.93 -18.14
N ALA A 108 -8.05 9.83 -17.46
CA ALA A 108 -9.36 10.00 -18.09
C ALA A 108 -9.69 11.46 -18.46
N THR A 109 -9.08 12.44 -17.81
CA THR A 109 -9.35 13.87 -18.04
C THR A 109 -8.09 14.69 -18.32
N GLY A 110 -6.91 14.18 -18.00
CA GLY A 110 -5.66 14.92 -18.07
C GLY A 110 -5.44 15.91 -16.91
N ASN A 111 -6.27 15.88 -15.89
CA ASN A 111 -6.13 16.76 -14.74
C ASN A 111 -5.13 16.19 -13.72
N THR A 112 -4.36 17.08 -13.10
CA THR A 112 -3.52 16.71 -11.97
C THR A 112 -4.37 16.54 -10.71
N VAL A 113 -4.15 15.45 -10.00
CA VAL A 113 -4.78 15.14 -8.71
C VAL A 113 -3.73 15.09 -7.63
N VAL A 114 -3.98 15.77 -6.52
CA VAL A 114 -3.25 15.65 -5.26
C VAL A 114 -4.20 14.97 -4.27
N ASN A 115 -3.97 13.68 -4.04
CA ASN A 115 -4.80 12.86 -3.14
C ASN A 115 -4.10 12.71 -1.79
N ASP A 116 -4.79 13.09 -0.74
CA ASP A 116 -4.35 13.15 0.64
C ASP A 116 -5.08 12.05 1.41
N ILE A 117 -4.35 11.08 1.93
CA ILE A 117 -4.88 9.77 2.33
C ILE A 117 -4.34 9.38 3.71
N GLY A 118 -5.25 9.01 4.59
CA GLY A 118 -4.94 8.30 5.82
C GLY A 118 -5.11 6.80 5.64
N ALA A 119 -4.10 6.02 6.01
CA ALA A 119 -4.11 4.57 5.93
C ALA A 119 -4.17 3.93 7.30
N ARG A 120 -4.88 2.80 7.41
CA ARG A 120 -4.90 1.93 8.58
C ARG A 120 -4.58 0.51 8.16
N PHE A 121 -3.85 -0.21 9.02
CA PHE A 121 -3.39 -1.56 8.77
C PHE A 121 -3.72 -2.48 9.93
N VAL A 122 -3.97 -3.74 9.62
CA VAL A 122 -3.96 -4.86 10.57
C VAL A 122 -2.91 -5.86 10.10
N PHE A 123 -2.14 -6.40 11.05
CA PHE A 123 -1.06 -7.33 10.75
C PHE A 123 -1.38 -8.74 11.23
N ARG A 124 -0.90 -9.71 10.46
CA ARG A 124 -0.95 -11.12 10.79
C ARG A 124 0.29 -11.81 10.22
N ASP A 125 1.00 -12.58 11.04
CA ASP A 125 2.19 -13.33 10.64
C ASP A 125 3.27 -12.48 9.96
N GLY A 126 3.48 -11.25 10.46
CA GLY A 126 4.46 -10.31 9.93
C GLY A 126 4.11 -9.68 8.59
N LYS A 127 2.85 -9.77 8.15
CA LYS A 127 2.32 -9.19 6.91
C LYS A 127 1.06 -8.37 7.16
N ILE A 128 0.71 -7.52 6.21
CA ILE A 128 -0.53 -6.75 6.22
C ILE A 128 -1.68 -7.66 5.78
N CYS A 129 -2.65 -7.92 6.66
CA CYS A 129 -3.87 -8.68 6.35
C CYS A 129 -5.09 -7.78 6.12
N GLU A 130 -5.07 -6.52 6.61
CA GLU A 130 -6.06 -5.51 6.26
C GLU A 130 -5.38 -4.17 5.98
N HIS A 131 -5.84 -3.48 4.94
CA HIS A 131 -5.39 -2.14 4.56
C HIS A 131 -6.59 -1.29 4.17
N HIS A 132 -6.85 -0.25 4.93
CA HIS A 132 -7.98 0.63 4.73
C HIS A 132 -7.50 2.06 4.48
N ASP A 133 -7.65 2.52 3.25
CA ASP A 133 -7.38 3.90 2.87
C ASP A 133 -8.63 4.78 3.01
N HIS A 134 -8.43 5.97 3.52
CA HIS A 134 -9.48 6.97 3.66
C HIS A 134 -9.03 8.31 3.10
N PHE A 135 -9.81 8.84 2.18
CA PHE A 135 -9.64 10.18 1.62
C PHE A 135 -11.00 10.82 1.27
N ASP A 136 -11.01 12.13 1.14
CA ASP A 136 -12.20 12.88 0.72
C ASP A 136 -12.45 12.70 -0.79
N LEU A 137 -13.39 11.80 -1.12
CA LEU A 137 -13.76 11.51 -2.50
C LEU A 137 -14.32 12.73 -3.24
N TRP A 138 -14.95 13.68 -2.53
CA TRP A 138 -15.41 14.92 -3.16
C TRP A 138 -14.24 15.83 -3.51
N ARG A 139 -13.26 16.00 -2.61
CA ARG A 139 -12.02 16.72 -2.90
C ARG A 139 -11.29 16.10 -4.08
N TRP A 140 -11.20 14.77 -4.11
CA TRP A 140 -10.65 14.02 -5.24
C TRP A 140 -11.44 14.28 -6.52
N SER A 141 -12.78 14.15 -6.49
CA SER A 141 -13.65 14.32 -7.65
C SER A 141 -13.55 15.71 -8.28
N ARG A 142 -13.44 16.76 -7.45
CA ARG A 142 -13.25 18.14 -7.95
C ARG A 142 -11.97 18.30 -8.77
N GLN A 143 -10.90 17.65 -8.35
CA GLN A 143 -9.63 17.67 -9.08
C GLN A 143 -9.71 16.79 -10.32
N ALA A 144 -10.13 15.55 -10.17
CA ALA A 144 -10.14 14.56 -11.23
C ALA A 144 -11.15 14.88 -12.35
N LEU A 145 -12.37 15.33 -12.01
CA LEU A 145 -13.49 15.50 -12.94
C LEU A 145 -13.83 16.98 -13.23
N GLY A 146 -13.09 17.91 -12.62
CA GLY A 146 -13.29 19.35 -12.82
C GLY A 146 -14.69 19.82 -12.38
N THR A 147 -15.35 20.64 -13.19
CA THR A 147 -16.67 21.22 -12.86
C THR A 147 -17.75 20.20 -12.57
N LYS A 148 -17.73 19.04 -13.24
CA LYS A 148 -18.67 17.93 -12.94
C LYS A 148 -18.44 17.37 -11.54
N GLY A 149 -17.18 17.20 -11.15
CA GLY A 149 -16.80 16.76 -9.81
C GLY A 149 -17.14 17.80 -8.73
N LEU A 150 -16.96 19.09 -9.03
CA LEU A 150 -17.32 20.17 -8.12
C LEU A 150 -18.81 20.16 -7.79
N LEU A 151 -19.67 20.04 -8.78
CA LEU A 151 -21.12 20.17 -8.63
C LEU A 151 -21.78 18.90 -8.09
N LEU A 152 -21.28 17.72 -8.46
CA LEU A 152 -21.94 16.44 -8.19
C LEU A 152 -21.08 15.42 -7.42
N GLY A 153 -19.79 15.72 -7.18
CA GLY A 153 -18.83 14.77 -6.62
C GLY A 153 -19.16 14.27 -5.21
N TRP A 154 -19.97 15.01 -4.46
CA TRP A 154 -20.48 14.61 -3.14
C TRP A 154 -21.65 13.62 -3.18
N THR A 155 -22.27 13.45 -4.37
CA THR A 155 -23.47 12.62 -4.53
C THR A 155 -23.14 11.12 -4.57
N PRO A 156 -24.05 10.26 -4.10
CA PRO A 156 -23.92 8.81 -4.27
C PRO A 156 -23.79 8.38 -5.74
N LEU A 157 -24.38 9.15 -6.67
CA LEU A 157 -24.33 8.88 -8.10
C LEU A 157 -22.89 8.92 -8.61
N VAL A 158 -22.12 9.97 -8.29
CA VAL A 158 -20.71 10.08 -8.70
C VAL A 158 -19.85 9.05 -7.99
N ARG A 159 -20.07 8.82 -6.70
CA ARG A 159 -19.36 7.75 -5.97
C ARG A 159 -19.55 6.40 -6.64
N ASN A 160 -20.76 6.03 -6.96
CA ASN A 160 -21.07 4.75 -7.62
C ASN A 160 -20.47 4.68 -9.03
N ALA A 161 -20.51 5.79 -9.80
CA ALA A 161 -19.89 5.86 -11.12
C ALA A 161 -18.36 5.72 -11.07
N VAL A 162 -17.69 6.38 -10.10
CA VAL A 162 -16.24 6.26 -9.88
C VAL A 162 -15.89 4.81 -9.55
N ARG A 163 -16.61 4.19 -8.60
CA ARG A 163 -16.39 2.79 -8.23
C ARG A 163 -16.61 1.83 -9.40
N ALA A 164 -17.70 1.99 -10.13
CA ALA A 164 -17.98 1.15 -11.29
C ALA A 164 -16.88 1.25 -12.36
N GLN A 165 -16.37 2.48 -12.60
CA GLN A 165 -15.29 2.70 -13.56
C GLN A 165 -13.95 2.12 -13.07
N ALA A 166 -13.62 2.26 -11.78
CA ALA A 166 -12.43 1.69 -11.18
C ALA A 166 -12.43 0.16 -11.28
N LEU A 167 -13.53 -0.49 -10.87
CA LEU A 167 -13.69 -1.94 -10.96
C LEU A 167 -13.70 -2.46 -12.40
N LYS A 168 -14.32 -1.72 -13.35
CA LYS A 168 -14.26 -2.06 -14.77
C LYS A 168 -12.82 -2.01 -15.29
N GLY A 169 -12.06 -0.98 -14.87
CA GLY A 169 -10.65 -0.84 -15.21
C GLY A 169 -9.79 -1.99 -14.67
N LEU A 170 -10.06 -2.43 -13.43
CA LEU A 170 -9.37 -3.56 -12.81
C LEU A 170 -9.66 -4.87 -13.56
N LYS A 171 -10.94 -5.16 -13.85
CA LYS A 171 -11.32 -6.36 -14.61
C LYS A 171 -10.70 -6.39 -16.01
N ALA A 172 -10.65 -5.25 -16.69
CA ALA A 172 -10.01 -5.16 -18.00
C ALA A 172 -8.50 -5.41 -17.93
N PHE A 173 -7.84 -4.91 -16.88
CA PHE A 173 -6.41 -5.17 -16.62
C PHE A 173 -6.15 -6.65 -16.36
N GLN A 174 -6.97 -7.29 -15.53
CA GLN A 174 -6.86 -8.72 -15.23
C GLN A 174 -7.09 -9.62 -16.45
N ALA A 175 -8.00 -9.24 -17.34
CA ALA A 175 -8.29 -9.99 -18.57
C ALA A 175 -7.16 -9.90 -19.62
N GLY A 176 -6.28 -8.91 -19.54
CA GLY A 176 -5.14 -8.72 -20.44
C GLY A 176 -3.83 -9.34 -19.96
N ARG A 177 -3.87 -10.02 -18.82
CA ARG A 177 -2.73 -10.77 -18.22
C ARG A 177 -2.93 -12.25 -18.39
#